data_76fb7195a21e91a1b82687e1738bab28
#
_entry.id   76fb7195a21e91a1b82687e1738bab28
#
_cell.length_a   1.000
_cell.length_b   1.000
_cell.length_c   1.000
_cell.angle_alpha   90.00
_cell.angle_beta   90.00
_cell.angle_gamma   90.00
#
_symmetry.space_group_name_H-M   'P 1'
#
loop_
_entity.id
_entity.type
_entity.pdbx_description
1 polymer ?
#
loop_
_entity_poly.entity_id
_entity_poly.type
_entity_poly.pdbx_seq_one_letter_code
_entity_poly.pdbx_strand_id
1 'polypeptide(L)'
;MPTKSTKAKTSKGLSKKQLTHLEKRLLEERARVLKELGHYGESFNSSLQASDGDLSSYSFHMADQGTDAMEREKAFLFASQEGRYLWHVNEALRRLYGAPERFGLCEQCGEPIGFDRLDALPHARLCIRCKAREEDGKRR
;
A
#
# COMPACT_ATOMS: atom_id res chain seq x y z
N MET A 1 -28.20 40.88 -18.61
CA MET A 1 -28.25 39.78 -17.64
C MET A 1 -26.83 39.41 -17.32
N PRO A 2 -26.36 39.59 -16.09
CA PRO A 2 -25.02 39.12 -15.78
C PRO A 2 -25.06 37.60 -15.78
N THR A 3 -24.41 37.04 -16.76
CA THR A 3 -24.04 35.61 -16.71
C THR A 3 -23.23 35.40 -15.44
N LYS A 4 -23.79 34.71 -14.48
CA LYS A 4 -23.05 34.20 -13.35
C LYS A 4 -21.95 33.33 -13.93
N SER A 5 -20.78 33.90 -14.08
CA SER A 5 -19.55 33.19 -14.18
C SER A 5 -19.56 32.19 -13.03
N THR A 6 -19.86 30.94 -13.33
CA THR A 6 -19.51 29.87 -12.46
C THR A 6 -18.00 29.93 -12.32
N LYS A 7 -17.53 30.64 -11.29
CA LYS A 7 -16.17 30.50 -10.82
C LYS A 7 -15.92 28.98 -10.82
N ALA A 8 -15.08 28.58 -11.76
CA ALA A 8 -14.47 27.28 -11.67
C ALA A 8 -14.06 27.12 -10.20
N LYS A 9 -14.71 26.22 -9.50
CA LYS A 9 -14.27 25.85 -8.16
C LYS A 9 -12.84 25.40 -8.36
N THR A 10 -11.92 26.31 -8.07
CA THR A 10 -10.53 25.93 -7.86
C THR A 10 -10.63 24.66 -7.04
N SER A 11 -10.12 23.56 -7.59
CA SER A 11 -10.07 22.30 -6.92
C SER A 11 -9.49 22.56 -5.53
N LYS A 12 -10.36 22.72 -4.56
CA LYS A 12 -9.93 22.98 -3.20
C LYS A 12 -9.24 21.70 -2.77
N GLY A 13 -7.94 21.78 -2.63
CA GLY A 13 -7.18 20.76 -1.95
C GLY A 13 -7.87 20.40 -0.65
N LEU A 14 -7.49 19.28 -0.09
CA LEU A 14 -8.03 18.81 1.18
C LEU A 14 -7.81 19.86 2.28
N SER A 15 -8.77 19.97 3.21
CA SER A 15 -8.63 20.83 4.38
C SER A 15 -7.49 20.34 5.28
N LYS A 16 -6.97 21.20 6.14
CA LYS A 16 -5.93 20.82 7.11
C LYS A 16 -6.37 19.64 7.99
N LYS A 17 -7.63 19.61 8.40
CA LYS A 17 -8.18 18.49 9.19
C LYS A 17 -8.19 17.19 8.40
N GLN A 18 -8.58 17.26 7.13
CA GLN A 18 -8.57 16.09 6.24
C GLN A 18 -7.14 15.59 5.99
N LEU A 19 -6.18 16.49 5.77
CA LEU A 19 -4.78 16.14 5.60
C LEU A 19 -4.21 15.47 6.86
N THR A 20 -4.50 16.00 8.05
CA THR A 20 -4.08 15.41 9.31
C THR A 20 -4.69 14.03 9.52
N HIS A 21 -5.96 13.87 9.19
CA HIS A 21 -6.64 12.58 9.26
C HIS A 21 -5.98 11.55 8.32
N LEU A 22 -5.72 11.94 7.10
CA LEU A 22 -5.09 11.05 6.10
C LEU A 22 -3.64 10.71 6.46
N GLU A 23 -2.89 11.67 7.00
CA GLU A 23 -1.57 11.42 7.55
C GLU A 23 -1.61 10.35 8.64
N LYS A 24 -2.50 10.49 9.59
CA LYS A 24 -2.70 9.52 10.67
C LYS A 24 -3.04 8.14 10.09
N ARG A 25 -3.95 8.07 9.12
CA ARG A 25 -4.31 6.82 8.44
C ARG A 25 -3.12 6.18 7.76
N LEU A 26 -2.31 6.95 7.05
CA LEU A 26 -1.10 6.46 6.39
C LEU A 26 -0.06 5.94 7.38
N LEU A 27 0.13 6.64 8.49
CA LEU A 27 1.07 6.22 9.54
C LEU A 27 0.59 4.94 10.24
N GLU A 28 -0.71 4.81 10.50
CA GLU A 28 -1.30 3.58 11.04
C GLU A 28 -1.12 2.39 10.08
N GLU A 29 -1.40 2.59 8.80
CA GLU A 29 -1.19 1.56 7.76
C GLU A 29 0.28 1.17 7.65
N ARG A 30 1.17 2.15 7.67
CA ARG A 30 2.62 1.91 7.63
C ARG A 30 3.07 1.06 8.82
N ALA A 31 2.63 1.40 10.03
CA ALA A 31 2.97 0.66 11.25
C ALA A 31 2.43 -0.78 11.19
N ARG A 32 1.21 -0.97 10.71
CA ARG A 32 0.59 -2.28 10.53
C ARG A 32 1.40 -3.15 9.58
N VAL A 33 1.73 -2.60 8.42
CA VAL A 33 2.48 -3.34 7.38
C VAL A 33 3.90 -3.68 7.85
N LEU A 34 4.57 -2.75 8.53
CA LEU A 34 5.91 -3.00 9.08
C LEU A 34 5.89 -4.11 10.11
N LYS A 35 4.87 -4.16 10.95
CA LYS A 35 4.67 -5.24 11.92
C LYS A 35 4.47 -6.59 11.23
N GLU A 36 3.63 -6.64 10.20
CA GLU A 36 3.39 -7.85 9.43
C GLU A 36 4.66 -8.32 8.70
N LEU A 37 5.41 -7.41 8.10
CA LEU A 37 6.69 -7.73 7.45
C LEU A 37 7.71 -8.25 8.46
N GLY A 38 7.77 -7.69 9.66
CA GLY A 38 8.62 -8.19 10.75
C GLY A 38 8.24 -9.62 11.14
N HIS A 39 6.95 -9.91 11.18
CA HIS A 39 6.43 -11.25 11.49
C HIS A 39 6.84 -12.29 10.45
N TYR A 40 6.73 -11.98 9.16
CA TYR A 40 7.19 -12.84 8.07
C TYR A 40 8.71 -13.02 8.09
N GLY A 41 9.47 -11.98 8.39
CA GLY A 41 10.91 -12.02 8.53
C GLY A 41 11.36 -12.96 9.66
N GLU A 42 10.71 -12.91 10.81
CA GLU A 42 10.96 -13.81 11.94
C GLU A 42 10.65 -15.27 11.57
N SER A 43 9.51 -15.53 10.93
CA SER A 43 9.14 -16.87 10.46
C SER A 43 10.15 -17.42 9.47
N PHE A 44 10.64 -16.60 8.55
CA PHE A 44 11.66 -16.95 7.57
C PHE A 44 13.00 -17.28 8.24
N ASN A 45 13.44 -16.45 9.19
CA ASN A 45 14.67 -16.68 9.96
C ASN A 45 14.58 -17.94 10.81
N SER A 46 13.47 -18.18 11.49
CA SER A 46 13.25 -19.40 12.27
C SER A 46 13.32 -20.65 11.39
N SER A 47 12.75 -20.58 10.19
CA SER A 47 12.80 -21.66 9.20
C SER A 47 14.22 -21.95 8.71
N LEU A 48 15.03 -20.90 8.48
CA LEU A 48 16.43 -21.04 8.10
C LEU A 48 17.29 -21.65 9.23
N GLN A 49 17.09 -21.21 10.47
CA GLN A 49 17.79 -21.76 11.63
C GLN A 49 17.43 -23.23 11.88
N ALA A 50 16.17 -23.60 11.68
CA ALA A 50 15.74 -24.99 11.80
C ALA A 50 16.35 -25.90 10.72
N SER A 51 16.68 -25.37 9.55
CA SER A 51 17.33 -26.13 8.47
C SER A 51 18.81 -26.39 8.71
N ASP A 52 19.47 -25.60 9.57
CA ASP A 52 20.87 -25.80 9.97
C ASP A 52 21.04 -26.79 11.13
N GLY A 53 19.95 -27.29 11.70
CA GLY A 53 19.98 -28.26 12.80
C GLY A 53 20.23 -29.68 12.33
N ASP A 54 21.06 -30.35 13.05
CA ASP A 54 21.50 -31.74 13.12
C ASP A 54 21.08 -32.72 11.99
N LEU A 55 22.07 -33.22 11.28
CA LEU A 55 21.97 -34.24 10.21
C LEU A 55 21.28 -35.54 10.64
N SER A 56 21.15 -35.83 11.93
CA SER A 56 20.49 -37.02 12.46
C SER A 56 18.97 -37.03 12.34
N SER A 57 18.38 -35.88 12.11
CA SER A 57 16.95 -35.72 11.87
C SER A 57 16.57 -35.66 10.39
N TYR A 58 17.54 -35.89 9.50
CA TYR A 58 17.37 -35.76 8.04
C TYR A 58 16.26 -36.65 7.47
N SER A 59 16.11 -37.88 7.98
CA SER A 59 15.10 -38.81 7.50
C SER A 59 13.69 -38.50 7.99
N PHE A 60 13.55 -37.80 9.13
CA PHE A 60 12.25 -37.34 9.66
C PHE A 60 11.72 -36.11 8.95
N HIS A 61 12.61 -35.28 8.36
CA HIS A 61 12.28 -33.99 7.80
C HIS A 61 12.02 -33.99 6.28
N MET A 62 12.20 -35.12 5.59
CA MET A 62 11.96 -35.17 4.14
C MET A 62 10.49 -34.93 3.76
N ALA A 63 9.53 -35.40 4.54
CA ALA A 63 8.10 -35.13 4.36
C ALA A 63 7.75 -33.69 4.78
N ASP A 64 8.40 -33.17 5.82
CA ASP A 64 8.19 -31.82 6.34
C ASP A 64 8.90 -30.75 5.49
N GLN A 65 9.99 -31.07 4.80
CA GLN A 65 10.69 -30.13 3.91
C GLN A 65 9.83 -29.62 2.76
N GLY A 66 8.96 -30.45 2.18
CA GLY A 66 8.02 -30.04 1.15
C GLY A 66 7.00 -29.03 1.67
N THR A 67 6.46 -29.26 2.87
CA THR A 67 5.52 -28.34 3.54
C THR A 67 6.20 -27.05 3.97
N ASP A 68 7.40 -27.13 4.57
CA ASP A 68 8.19 -25.97 4.97
C ASP A 68 8.60 -25.10 3.76
N ALA A 69 8.94 -25.70 2.63
CA ALA A 69 9.25 -25.00 1.41
C ALA A 69 8.02 -24.25 0.85
N MET A 70 6.86 -24.90 0.88
CA MET A 70 5.59 -24.26 0.49
C MET A 70 5.23 -23.10 1.41
N GLU A 71 5.40 -23.26 2.72
CA GLU A 71 5.15 -22.18 3.69
C GLU A 71 6.10 -21.01 3.52
N ARG A 72 7.37 -21.25 3.24
CA ARG A 72 8.36 -20.21 2.94
C ARG A 72 8.01 -19.45 1.66
N GLU A 73 7.64 -20.16 0.61
CA GLU A 73 7.24 -19.56 -0.66
C GLU A 73 6.00 -18.69 -0.49
N LYS A 74 5.00 -19.18 0.25
CA LYS A 74 3.80 -18.44 0.60
C LYS A 74 4.13 -17.19 1.42
N ALA A 75 4.97 -17.31 2.45
CA ALA A 75 5.42 -16.20 3.28
C ALA A 75 6.16 -15.15 2.44
N PHE A 76 7.02 -15.57 1.51
CA PHE A 76 7.72 -14.67 0.59
C PHE A 76 6.76 -13.93 -0.33
N LEU A 77 5.75 -14.58 -0.88
CA LEU A 77 4.73 -13.95 -1.72
C LEU A 77 3.93 -12.90 -0.94
N PHE A 78 3.48 -13.23 0.26
CA PHE A 78 2.79 -12.29 1.13
C PHE A 78 3.67 -11.11 1.51
N ALA A 79 4.92 -11.37 1.91
CA ALA A 79 5.89 -10.32 2.23
C ALA A 79 6.15 -9.38 1.02
N SER A 80 6.20 -9.93 -0.19
CA SER A 80 6.36 -9.14 -1.42
C SER A 80 5.16 -8.25 -1.72
N GLN A 81 3.94 -8.72 -1.48
CA GLN A 81 2.72 -7.93 -1.61
C GLN A 81 2.68 -6.80 -0.57
N GLU A 82 2.96 -7.13 0.69
CA GLU A 82 3.04 -6.15 1.77
C GLU A 82 4.16 -5.13 1.55
N GLY A 83 5.29 -5.56 1.02
CA GLY A 83 6.39 -4.68 0.64
C GLY A 83 6.00 -3.68 -0.44
N ARG A 84 5.25 -4.10 -1.47
CA ARG A 84 4.71 -3.19 -2.49
C ARG A 84 3.69 -2.22 -1.90
N TYR A 85 2.84 -2.70 -1.03
CA TYR A 85 1.87 -1.86 -0.34
C TYR A 85 2.58 -0.81 0.53
N LEU A 86 3.59 -1.22 1.29
CA LEU A 86 4.42 -0.31 2.08
C LEU A 86 5.07 0.77 1.20
N TRP A 87 5.56 0.40 0.03
CA TRP A 87 6.12 1.37 -0.92
C TRP A 87 5.07 2.43 -1.31
N HIS A 88 3.85 2.00 -1.64
CA HIS A 88 2.76 2.93 -1.97
C HIS A 88 2.39 3.84 -0.80
N VAL A 89 2.34 3.31 0.42
CA VAL A 89 2.08 4.09 1.62
C VAL A 89 3.18 5.14 1.86
N ASN A 90 4.45 4.73 1.74
CA ASN A 90 5.59 5.64 1.89
C ASN A 90 5.60 6.73 0.81
N GLU A 91 5.27 6.39 -0.42
CA GLU A 91 5.16 7.38 -1.51
C GLU A 91 4.01 8.37 -1.25
N ALA A 92 2.90 7.91 -0.72
CA ALA A 92 1.79 8.79 -0.33
C ALA A 92 2.21 9.76 0.78
N LEU A 93 2.92 9.27 1.81
CA LEU A 93 3.46 10.12 2.87
C LEU A 93 4.45 11.15 2.31
N ARG A 94 5.31 10.74 1.39
CA ARG A 94 6.27 11.65 0.72
C ARG A 94 5.55 12.77 -0.03
N ARG A 95 4.50 12.45 -0.77
CA ARG A 95 3.68 13.46 -1.47
C ARG A 95 2.96 14.40 -0.51
N LEU A 96 2.42 13.84 0.58
CA LEU A 96 1.72 14.61 1.60
C LEU A 96 2.64 15.63 2.28
N TYR A 97 3.85 15.23 2.62
CA TYR A 97 4.83 16.12 3.24
C TYR A 97 5.48 17.08 2.25
N GLY A 98 5.73 16.62 1.01
CA GLY A 98 6.44 17.41 0.02
C GLY A 98 5.56 18.46 -0.68
N ALA A 99 4.30 18.14 -0.94
CA ALA A 99 3.36 19.00 -1.63
C ALA A 99 1.92 18.79 -1.10
N PRO A 100 1.64 19.22 0.14
CA PRO A 100 0.34 18.98 0.77
C PRO A 100 -0.82 19.61 -0.01
N GLU A 101 -0.59 20.70 -0.72
CA GLU A 101 -1.58 21.36 -1.57
C GLU A 101 -1.98 20.53 -2.80
N ARG A 102 -1.13 19.65 -3.23
CA ARG A 102 -1.36 18.73 -4.36
C ARG A 102 -1.84 17.35 -3.92
N PHE A 103 -1.71 17.05 -2.65
CA PHE A 103 -2.15 15.77 -2.13
C PHE A 103 -3.67 15.62 -2.28
N GLY A 104 -4.12 14.47 -2.78
CA GLY A 104 -5.54 14.21 -3.02
C GLY A 104 -6.02 14.60 -4.41
N LEU A 105 -5.15 15.13 -5.27
CA LEU A 105 -5.45 15.35 -6.68
C LEU A 105 -5.03 14.14 -7.51
N CYS A 106 -5.83 13.79 -8.50
CA CYS A 106 -5.52 12.71 -9.43
C CYS A 106 -4.28 13.08 -10.26
N GLU A 107 -3.31 12.17 -10.33
CA GLU A 107 -2.09 12.39 -11.10
C GLU A 107 -2.33 12.45 -12.61
N GLN A 108 -3.40 11.84 -13.12
CA GLN A 108 -3.70 11.82 -14.54
C GLN A 108 -4.56 12.98 -15.01
N CYS A 109 -5.64 13.28 -14.31
CA CYS A 109 -6.59 14.31 -14.75
C CYS A 109 -6.57 15.58 -13.90
N GLY A 110 -5.86 15.60 -12.78
CA GLY A 110 -5.79 16.74 -11.89
C GLY A 110 -7.05 17.03 -11.06
N GLU A 111 -8.11 16.26 -11.26
CA GLU A 111 -9.34 16.37 -10.50
C GLU A 111 -9.18 15.82 -9.09
N PRO A 112 -9.95 16.32 -8.10
CA PRO A 112 -9.90 15.76 -6.77
C PRO A 112 -10.29 14.27 -6.77
N ILE A 113 -9.52 13.46 -6.04
CA ILE A 113 -9.82 12.03 -5.86
C ILE A 113 -11.08 11.85 -5.02
N GLY A 114 -11.29 12.72 -4.04
CA GLY A 114 -12.39 12.67 -3.08
C GLY A 114 -11.93 12.12 -1.73
N PHE A 115 -12.39 12.75 -0.67
CA PHE A 115 -12.01 12.38 0.69
C PHE A 115 -12.46 10.96 1.04
N ASP A 116 -13.67 10.57 0.67
CA ASP A 116 -14.21 9.24 0.96
C ASP A 116 -13.34 8.13 0.36
N ARG A 117 -12.89 8.32 -0.87
CA ARG A 117 -11.98 7.37 -1.52
C ARG A 117 -10.61 7.33 -0.85
N LEU A 118 -10.07 8.49 -0.45
CA LEU A 118 -8.79 8.59 0.25
C LEU A 118 -8.87 8.04 1.67
N ASP A 119 -10.00 8.18 2.35
CA ASP A 119 -10.19 7.58 3.66
C ASP A 119 -10.15 6.05 3.59
N ALA A 120 -10.74 5.46 2.56
CA ALA A 120 -10.68 4.02 2.31
C ALA A 120 -9.31 3.58 1.77
N LEU A 121 -8.73 4.37 0.87
CA LEU A 121 -7.44 4.09 0.19
C LEU A 121 -6.53 5.31 0.29
N PRO A 122 -5.88 5.55 1.43
CA PRO A 122 -5.10 6.78 1.65
C PRO A 122 -3.88 6.91 0.73
N HIS A 123 -3.44 5.82 0.11
CA HIS A 123 -2.36 5.81 -0.87
C HIS A 123 -2.82 6.00 -2.32
N ALA A 124 -4.12 6.21 -2.57
CA ALA A 124 -4.65 6.37 -3.91
C ALA A 124 -4.03 7.56 -4.65
N ARG A 125 -3.61 7.35 -5.90
CA ARG A 125 -3.02 8.37 -6.78
C ARG A 125 -3.96 8.79 -7.90
N LEU A 126 -4.93 7.97 -8.21
CA LEU A 126 -5.87 8.15 -9.31
C LEU A 126 -7.31 8.26 -8.78
N CYS A 127 -8.09 9.10 -9.42
CA CYS A 127 -9.54 9.11 -9.21
C CYS A 127 -10.16 7.81 -9.76
N ILE A 128 -11.39 7.54 -9.36
CA ILE A 128 -12.08 6.31 -9.76
C ILE A 128 -12.18 6.15 -11.28
N ARG A 129 -12.40 7.24 -12.01
CA ARG A 129 -12.50 7.23 -13.49
C ARG A 129 -11.17 6.89 -14.16
N CYS A 130 -10.09 7.50 -13.72
CA CYS A 130 -8.76 7.23 -14.26
C CYS A 130 -8.29 5.82 -13.91
N LYS A 131 -8.59 5.37 -12.71
CA LYS A 131 -8.28 3.99 -12.29
C LYS A 131 -9.03 2.97 -13.14
N ALA A 132 -10.31 3.18 -13.38
CA ALA A 132 -11.11 2.30 -14.25
C ALA A 132 -10.54 2.24 -15.67
N ARG A 133 -10.11 3.36 -16.24
CA ARG A 133 -9.47 3.39 -17.56
C ARG A 133 -8.13 2.64 -17.58
N GLU A 134 -7.34 2.77 -16.53
CA GLU A 134 -6.08 2.03 -16.40
C GLU A 134 -6.33 0.52 -16.38
N GLU A 135 -7.32 0.08 -15.62
CA GLU A 135 -7.69 -1.34 -15.52
C GLU A 135 -8.23 -1.90 -16.83
N ASP A 136 -9.08 -1.14 -17.52
CA ASP A 136 -9.60 -1.53 -18.84
C ASP A 136 -8.47 -1.63 -19.89
N GLY A 137 -7.50 -0.74 -19.84
CA GLY A 137 -6.32 -0.79 -20.70
C GLY A 137 -5.45 -2.04 -20.49
N LYS A 138 -5.37 -2.54 -19.27
CA LYS A 138 -4.62 -3.77 -18.94
C LYS A 138 -5.30 -5.06 -19.35
N ARG A 139 -6.62 -5.01 -19.58
CA ARG A 139 -7.41 -6.18 -20.02
C ARG A 139 -7.36 -6.42 -21.53
N ARG A 140 -6.85 -5.49 -22.30
CA ARG A 140 -6.67 -5.58 -23.74
C ARG A 140 -5.23 -5.99 -24.04
#